data_4142d34e25f3c823619e5abe7a1b21fa
#
_entry.id   4142d34e25f3c823619e5abe7a1b21fa
#
_cell.length_a   1.000
_cell.length_b   1.000
_cell.length_c   1.000
_cell.angle_alpha   90.00
_cell.angle_beta   90.00
_cell.angle_gamma   90.00
#
_symmetry.space_group_name_H-M   'P 1'
#
loop_
_entity.id
_entity.type
_entity.pdbx_description
1 polymer ?
#
loop_
_entity_poly.entity_id
_entity_poly.type
_entity_poly.pdbx_seq_one_letter_code
_entity_poly.pdbx_strand_id
1 'polypeptide(L)'
;MPPGKEDEARAFYVDVLGLAEEPKPDELIDRGGVWLRSGDVMVHLGVDDGFRAATKAHPAFRCADYEALVQRVRSHGRHVDDDGFLFDGKPHCYIADPFGNRIELIKQ
;
A
#
# COMPACT_ATOMS: atom_id res chain seq x y z
N MET A 1 -1.13 6.62 9.07
CA MET A 1 0.34 6.59 9.20
C MET A 1 0.79 7.44 10.39
N PRO A 2 1.95 7.17 10.98
CA PRO A 2 2.47 8.07 11.99
C PRO A 2 2.93 9.41 11.40
N PRO A 3 2.98 10.48 12.21
CA PRO A 3 3.40 11.78 11.73
C PRO A 3 4.87 11.81 11.31
N GLY A 4 5.20 12.63 10.31
CA GLY A 4 6.57 12.87 9.85
C GLY A 4 7.20 11.74 9.04
N LYS A 5 6.42 10.77 8.58
CA LYS A 5 6.91 9.58 7.87
C LYS A 5 6.49 9.53 6.39
N GLU A 6 6.17 10.70 5.81
CA GLU A 6 5.70 10.78 4.42
C GLU A 6 6.73 10.23 3.43
N ASP A 7 8.04 10.47 3.65
CA ASP A 7 9.07 9.94 2.74
C ASP A 7 9.14 8.41 2.76
N GLU A 8 8.94 7.79 3.92
CA GLU A 8 8.85 6.33 4.02
C GLU A 8 7.62 5.79 3.28
N ALA A 9 6.49 6.52 3.37
CA ALA A 9 5.29 6.18 2.62
C ALA A 9 5.54 6.26 1.11
N ARG A 10 6.19 7.32 0.62
CA ARG A 10 6.53 7.47 -0.80
C ARG A 10 7.44 6.35 -1.29
N ALA A 11 8.46 6.02 -0.53
CA ALA A 11 9.40 4.96 -0.89
C ALA A 11 8.68 3.61 -1.08
N PHE A 12 7.63 3.35 -0.34
CA PHE A 12 6.85 2.11 -0.49
C PHE A 12 5.76 2.23 -1.55
N TYR A 13 4.85 3.18 -1.41
CA TYR A 13 3.67 3.25 -2.28
C TYR A 13 4.00 3.70 -3.70
N VAL A 14 4.98 4.58 -3.87
CA VAL A 14 5.41 5.04 -5.20
C VAL A 14 6.49 4.11 -5.77
N ASP A 15 7.59 3.92 -5.05
CA ASP A 15 8.75 3.22 -5.60
C ASP A 15 8.57 1.71 -5.66
N VAL A 16 7.88 1.10 -4.70
CA VAL A 16 7.64 -0.34 -4.68
C VAL A 16 6.33 -0.70 -5.37
N LEU A 17 5.20 -0.10 -4.95
CA LEU A 17 3.88 -0.45 -5.49
C LEU A 17 3.57 0.22 -6.83
N GLY A 18 4.25 1.31 -7.17
CA GLY A 18 4.08 1.98 -8.46
C GLY A 18 2.87 2.92 -8.54
N LEU A 19 2.33 3.35 -7.39
CA LEU A 19 1.30 4.38 -7.37
C LEU A 19 1.92 5.76 -7.66
N ALA A 20 1.13 6.67 -8.21
CA ALA A 20 1.56 8.05 -8.42
C ALA A 20 1.07 8.92 -7.26
N GLU A 21 1.94 9.80 -6.77
CA GLU A 21 1.52 10.79 -5.77
C GLU A 21 0.63 11.85 -6.41
N GLU A 22 -0.43 12.23 -5.71
CA GLU A 22 -1.33 13.31 -6.09
C GLU A 22 -1.21 14.48 -5.13
N PRO A 23 -1.31 15.73 -5.62
CA PRO A 23 -1.34 16.88 -4.74
C PRO A 23 -2.61 16.88 -3.90
N LYS A 24 -2.47 17.26 -2.63
CA LYS A 24 -3.62 17.47 -1.74
C LYS A 24 -4.18 18.86 -1.93
N PRO A 25 -5.48 19.07 -1.65
CA PRO A 25 -6.04 20.41 -1.56
C PRO A 25 -5.25 21.27 -0.56
N ASP A 26 -5.10 22.57 -0.84
CA ASP A 26 -4.31 23.48 0.00
C ASP A 26 -4.73 23.45 1.47
N GLU A 27 -6.03 23.30 1.73
CA GLU A 27 -6.61 23.25 3.08
C GLU A 27 -6.15 22.02 3.88
N LEU A 28 -5.64 20.99 3.21
CA LEU A 28 -5.25 19.74 3.84
C LEU A 28 -3.73 19.51 3.90
N ILE A 29 -2.93 20.39 3.28
CA ILE A 29 -1.47 20.22 3.22
C ILE A 29 -0.87 20.12 4.61
N ASP A 30 -1.28 21.01 5.51
CA ASP A 30 -0.72 21.08 6.87
C ASP A 30 -1.09 19.89 7.75
N ARG A 31 -2.05 19.08 7.35
CA ARG A 31 -2.43 17.88 8.08
C ARG A 31 -1.44 16.73 7.89
N GLY A 32 -0.50 16.86 6.95
CA GLY A 32 0.42 15.78 6.61
C GLY A 32 -0.24 14.63 5.83
N GLY A 33 0.50 13.54 5.68
CA GLY A 33 0.04 12.39 4.93
C GLY A 33 0.34 12.49 3.44
N VAL A 34 -0.07 11.47 2.69
CA VAL A 34 0.23 11.34 1.26
C VAL A 34 -1.01 10.84 0.52
N TRP A 35 -1.34 11.45 -0.59
CA TRP A 35 -2.38 11.00 -1.50
C TRP A 35 -1.76 10.36 -2.73
N LEU A 36 -2.30 9.23 -3.13
CA LEU A 36 -1.73 8.38 -4.17
C LEU A 36 -2.85 7.87 -5.09
N ARG A 37 -2.50 7.61 -6.35
CA ARG A 37 -3.44 7.10 -7.35
C ARG A 37 -2.79 6.06 -8.26
N SER A 38 -3.58 5.08 -8.67
CA SER A 38 -3.31 4.21 -9.81
C SER A 38 -4.62 3.95 -10.55
N GLY A 39 -4.77 4.50 -11.76
CA GLY A 39 -6.04 4.44 -12.47
C GLY A 39 -7.17 5.05 -11.67
N ASP A 40 -8.22 4.28 -11.41
CA ASP A 40 -9.37 4.71 -10.62
C ASP A 40 -9.20 4.47 -9.11
N VAL A 41 -8.11 3.82 -8.70
CA VAL A 41 -7.84 3.55 -7.29
C VAL A 41 -7.16 4.75 -6.65
N MET A 42 -7.72 5.24 -5.56
CA MET A 42 -7.15 6.31 -4.74
C MET A 42 -6.80 5.78 -3.36
N VAL A 43 -5.60 6.09 -2.89
CA VAL A 43 -5.14 5.72 -1.54
C VAL A 43 -4.73 7.00 -0.82
N HIS A 44 -5.41 7.31 0.27
CA HIS A 44 -5.09 8.45 1.11
C HIS A 44 -4.50 7.94 2.43
N LEU A 45 -3.25 8.26 2.69
CA LEU A 45 -2.62 7.96 3.96
C LEU A 45 -2.77 9.17 4.87
N GLY A 46 -3.69 9.08 5.83
CA GLY A 46 -3.88 10.12 6.83
C GLY A 46 -2.91 9.98 7.99
N VAL A 47 -2.50 11.10 8.57
CA VAL A 47 -1.66 11.11 9.77
C VAL A 47 -2.52 10.94 11.01
N ASP A 48 -2.09 10.05 11.89
CA ASP A 48 -2.70 9.82 13.20
C ASP A 48 -1.59 9.81 14.25
N ASP A 49 -1.63 10.75 15.19
CA ASP A 49 -0.61 10.86 16.25
C ASP A 49 -0.56 9.62 17.14
N GLY A 50 -1.70 8.96 17.33
CA GLY A 50 -1.79 7.70 18.06
C GLY A 50 -1.79 6.47 17.16
N PHE A 51 -1.17 6.55 15.98
CA PHE A 51 -1.25 5.51 14.96
C PHE A 51 -0.90 4.12 15.51
N ARG A 52 -1.80 3.17 15.21
CA ARG A 52 -1.58 1.73 15.42
C ARG A 52 -2.16 0.99 14.20
N ALA A 53 -1.33 0.14 13.59
CA ALA A 53 -1.79 -0.66 12.47
C ALA A 53 -2.90 -1.62 12.90
N ALA A 54 -3.92 -1.78 12.05
CA ALA A 54 -4.96 -2.76 12.28
C ALA A 54 -4.38 -4.18 12.15
N THR A 55 -4.82 -5.09 13.02
CA THR A 55 -4.35 -6.48 13.00
C THR A 55 -5.09 -7.34 11.99
N LYS A 56 -6.32 -6.97 11.62
CA LYS A 56 -7.17 -7.73 10.71
C LYS A 56 -7.64 -6.91 9.51
N ALA A 57 -8.12 -5.70 9.73
CA ALA A 57 -8.65 -4.88 8.65
C ALA A 57 -7.55 -4.54 7.64
N HIS A 58 -7.84 -4.71 6.37
CA HIS A 58 -6.90 -4.43 5.30
C HIS A 58 -7.63 -4.14 3.99
N PRO A 59 -7.07 -3.30 3.12
CA PRO A 59 -7.54 -3.18 1.74
C PRO A 59 -7.07 -4.37 0.91
N ALA A 60 -7.83 -4.69 -0.14
CA ALA A 60 -7.42 -5.66 -1.15
C ALA A 60 -7.41 -4.98 -2.52
N PHE A 61 -6.32 -5.11 -3.25
CA PHE A 61 -6.15 -4.54 -4.57
C PHE A 61 -6.07 -5.63 -5.64
N ARG A 62 -6.85 -5.49 -6.70
CA ARG A 62 -6.69 -6.32 -7.90
C ARG A 62 -5.55 -5.77 -8.74
N CYS A 63 -4.64 -6.65 -9.14
CA CYS A 63 -3.39 -6.26 -9.80
C CYS A 63 -3.34 -6.88 -11.20
N ALA A 64 -3.25 -6.05 -12.23
CA ALA A 64 -3.13 -6.51 -13.62
C ALA A 64 -1.82 -7.28 -13.83
N ASP A 65 -0.70 -6.74 -13.33
CA ASP A 65 0.62 -7.37 -13.41
C ASP A 65 1.02 -7.96 -12.05
N TYR A 66 0.19 -8.87 -11.53
CA TYR A 66 0.37 -9.44 -10.19
C TYR A 66 1.76 -10.01 -9.96
N GLU A 67 2.24 -10.89 -10.87
CA GLU A 67 3.53 -11.55 -10.72
C GLU A 67 4.69 -10.55 -10.72
N ALA A 68 4.65 -9.56 -11.61
CA ALA A 68 5.66 -8.50 -11.68
C ALA A 68 5.67 -7.64 -10.42
N LEU A 69 4.48 -7.31 -9.88
CA LEU A 69 4.36 -6.53 -8.65
C LEU A 69 4.91 -7.32 -7.45
N VAL A 70 4.54 -8.58 -7.31
CA VAL A 70 5.04 -9.45 -6.23
C VAL A 70 6.55 -9.58 -6.30
N GLN A 71 7.10 -9.77 -7.51
CA GLN A 71 8.55 -9.83 -7.72
C GLN A 71 9.23 -8.51 -7.32
N ARG A 72 8.64 -7.38 -7.64
CA ARG A 72 9.19 -6.07 -7.25
C ARG A 72 9.17 -5.87 -5.74
N VAL A 73 8.10 -6.28 -5.07
CA VAL A 73 8.02 -6.24 -3.59
C VAL A 73 9.17 -7.05 -2.99
N ARG A 74 9.39 -8.27 -3.48
CA ARG A 74 10.48 -9.13 -3.01
C ARG A 74 11.86 -8.55 -3.31
N SER A 75 12.05 -7.95 -4.50
CA SER A 75 13.33 -7.35 -4.90
C SER A 75 13.73 -6.15 -4.03
N HIS A 76 12.77 -5.51 -3.37
CA HIS A 76 13.01 -4.46 -2.38
C HIS A 76 13.22 -5.01 -0.96
N GLY A 77 13.42 -6.31 -0.82
CA GLY A 77 13.68 -6.95 0.47
C GLY A 77 12.45 -7.06 1.38
N ARG A 78 11.25 -6.92 0.83
CA ARG A 78 10.03 -6.96 1.62
C ARG A 78 9.40 -8.34 1.61
N HIS A 79 8.82 -8.70 2.74
CA HIS A 79 8.17 -9.99 2.90
C HIS A 79 6.86 -10.07 2.10
N VAL A 80 6.63 -11.21 1.47
CA VAL A 80 5.37 -11.56 0.82
C VAL A 80 4.83 -12.81 1.50
N ASP A 81 3.66 -12.70 2.11
CA ASP A 81 2.98 -13.80 2.76
C ASP A 81 1.99 -14.43 1.78
N ASP A 82 2.41 -15.53 1.18
CA ASP A 82 1.59 -16.33 0.25
C ASP A 82 1.14 -17.59 0.99
N ASP A 83 -0.14 -17.64 1.35
CA ASP A 83 -0.71 -18.77 2.09
C ASP A 83 -1.06 -19.98 1.20
N GLY A 84 -0.89 -19.83 -0.12
CA GLY A 84 -1.18 -20.89 -1.08
C GLY A 84 -2.67 -21.07 -1.40
N PHE A 85 -3.56 -20.34 -0.76
CA PHE A 85 -4.98 -20.36 -1.09
C PHE A 85 -5.28 -19.48 -2.29
N LEU A 86 -6.37 -19.78 -2.99
CA LEU A 86 -6.83 -18.99 -4.12
C LEU A 86 -8.04 -18.15 -3.70
N PHE A 87 -8.03 -16.89 -4.08
CA PHE A 87 -9.18 -16.02 -3.96
C PHE A 87 -9.93 -15.99 -5.30
N ASP A 88 -11.16 -16.51 -5.31
CA ASP A 88 -11.96 -16.61 -6.54
C ASP A 88 -11.19 -17.30 -7.67
N GLY A 89 -10.48 -18.40 -7.35
CA GLY A 89 -9.67 -19.15 -8.28
C GLY A 89 -8.35 -18.48 -8.70
N LYS A 90 -7.97 -17.38 -8.06
CA LYS A 90 -6.79 -16.58 -8.44
C LYS A 90 -5.79 -16.48 -7.30
N PRO A 91 -4.49 -16.42 -7.61
CA PRO A 91 -3.48 -16.18 -6.60
C PRO A 91 -3.68 -14.87 -5.86
N HIS A 92 -3.35 -14.86 -4.60
CA HIS A 92 -3.28 -13.67 -3.78
C HIS A 92 -2.13 -13.79 -2.78
N CYS A 93 -1.74 -12.66 -2.20
CA CYS A 93 -0.77 -12.63 -1.13
C CYS A 93 -1.00 -11.42 -0.24
N TYR A 94 -0.34 -11.41 0.91
CA TYR A 94 -0.36 -10.28 1.83
C TYR A 94 1.02 -9.66 1.91
N ILE A 95 1.06 -8.35 1.99
CA ILE A 95 2.26 -7.56 2.24
C ILE A 95 1.96 -6.57 3.36
N ALA A 96 2.99 -5.93 3.89
CA ALA A 96 2.84 -4.86 4.86
C ALA A 96 3.54 -3.60 4.36
N ASP A 97 2.93 -2.45 4.60
CA ASP A 97 3.60 -1.18 4.35
C ASP A 97 4.65 -0.87 5.45
N PRO A 98 5.41 0.23 5.37
CA PRO A 98 6.43 0.55 6.37
C PRO A 98 5.89 0.74 7.79
N PHE A 99 4.59 0.95 7.94
CA PHE A 99 3.94 1.24 9.23
C PHE A 99 3.22 0.02 9.81
N GLY A 100 3.29 -1.12 9.12
CA GLY A 100 2.61 -2.35 9.53
C GLY A 100 1.18 -2.46 9.01
N ASN A 101 0.71 -1.56 8.16
CA ASN A 101 -0.60 -1.70 7.52
C ASN A 101 -0.58 -2.91 6.58
N ARG A 102 -1.52 -3.82 6.78
CA ARG A 102 -1.66 -5.02 5.95
C ARG A 102 -2.34 -4.66 4.63
N ILE A 103 -1.86 -5.23 3.56
CA ILE A 103 -2.40 -5.05 2.20
C ILE A 103 -2.50 -6.41 1.54
N GLU A 104 -3.66 -6.72 0.97
CA GLU A 104 -3.84 -7.92 0.15
C GLU A 104 -3.68 -7.55 -1.33
N LEU A 105 -2.90 -8.33 -2.05
CA LEU A 105 -2.76 -8.22 -3.50
C LEU A 105 -3.42 -9.45 -4.13
N ILE A 106 -4.32 -9.23 -5.09
CA ILE A 106 -5.08 -10.29 -5.76
C ILE A 106 -4.81 -10.19 -7.27
N LYS A 107 -4.47 -11.31 -7.89
CA LYS A 107 -4.34 -11.36 -9.34
C LYS A 107 -5.67 -11.03 -10.01
N GLN A 108 -5.64 -10.13 -10.96
CA GLN A 108 -6.80 -9.73 -11.75
C GLN A 108 -7.25 -10.83 -12.72
#